data_f530e9d44a16557410748d88b1011ce1
#
_entry.id   f530e9d44a16557410748d88b1011ce1
#
_cell.length_a   1.000
_cell.length_b   1.000
_cell.length_c   1.000
_cell.angle_alpha   90.00
_cell.angle_beta   90.00
_cell.angle_gamma   90.00
#
_symmetry.space_group_name_H-M   'P 1'
#
loop_
_entity.id
_entity.type
_entity.pdbx_description
1 polymer ?
#
loop_
_entity_poly.entity_id
_entity_poly.type
_entity_poly.pdbx_seq_one_letter_code
_entity_poly.pdbx_strand_id
1 'polypeptide(L)'
;MSEVKISAEPRTEFGKGGARRTRRAGKVPAVLYGHGEKPRHIALPAREFAAAIRHGGNNQIFNIEISDGSAALALPKAIQKDPIKDTYEHVDLLVVRRGEKVTVEVPVRLTGEAARDTMVMTESNTLSILADATKLPEHLEASLDGLEAGSQIKASDVTLPEGTELAADPDFVIAIVQANQDQSIESDSTEEAPAETPEPAAAEA
;
A
#
# COMPACT_ATOMS: atom_id res chain seq x y z
N MET A 1 -8.99 -7.45 -18.83
CA MET A 1 -8.02 -7.87 -17.79
C MET A 1 -7.68 -9.32 -17.97
N SER A 2 -6.41 -9.68 -17.90
CA SER A 2 -5.94 -11.07 -18.01
C SER A 2 -6.08 -11.76 -16.63
N GLU A 3 -6.92 -12.78 -16.55
CA GLU A 3 -6.96 -13.67 -15.38
C GLU A 3 -5.60 -14.40 -15.33
N VAL A 4 -4.86 -14.22 -14.25
CA VAL A 4 -3.60 -14.93 -14.05
C VAL A 4 -3.88 -16.24 -13.33
N LYS A 5 -3.49 -17.35 -13.96
CA LYS A 5 -3.62 -18.68 -13.35
C LYS A 5 -2.40 -18.96 -12.50
N ILE A 6 -2.64 -19.39 -11.25
CA ILE A 6 -1.59 -19.81 -10.32
C ILE A 6 -1.97 -21.15 -9.71
N SER A 7 -1.03 -22.11 -9.78
CA SER A 7 -1.21 -23.41 -9.12
C SER A 7 -0.91 -23.29 -7.62
N ALA A 8 -1.76 -23.85 -6.78
CA ALA A 8 -1.62 -23.82 -5.34
C ALA A 8 -1.67 -25.22 -4.74
N GLU A 9 -0.98 -25.41 -3.62
CA GLU A 9 -1.03 -26.63 -2.85
C GLU A 9 -1.75 -26.44 -1.52
N PRO A 10 -2.59 -27.36 -1.06
CA PRO A 10 -3.21 -27.27 0.25
C PRO A 10 -2.15 -27.41 1.35
N ARG A 11 -2.27 -26.60 2.41
CA ARG A 11 -1.39 -26.67 3.59
C ARG A 11 -2.04 -27.39 4.72
N THR A 12 -1.31 -28.36 5.29
CA THR A 12 -1.70 -29.11 6.48
C THR A 12 -0.92 -28.68 7.72
N GLU A 13 0.23 -28.01 7.54
CA GLU A 13 1.07 -27.53 8.63
C GLU A 13 0.80 -26.07 8.94
N PHE A 14 0.47 -25.78 10.19
CA PHE A 14 0.13 -24.45 10.67
C PHE A 14 1.17 -23.91 11.66
N GLY A 15 1.00 -22.64 12.02
CA GLY A 15 1.84 -21.93 12.98
C GLY A 15 3.18 -21.47 12.41
N LYS A 16 4.00 -20.84 13.28
CA LYS A 16 5.27 -20.19 12.91
C LYS A 16 6.26 -21.13 12.21
N GLY A 17 6.37 -22.37 12.70
CA GLY A 17 7.27 -23.39 12.13
C GLY A 17 6.85 -23.80 10.72
N GLY A 18 5.56 -24.09 10.51
CA GLY A 18 4.99 -24.46 9.22
C GLY A 18 5.14 -23.35 8.18
N ALA A 19 4.79 -22.12 8.53
CA ALA A 19 4.95 -20.97 7.63
C ALA A 19 6.44 -20.76 7.21
N ARG A 20 7.38 -20.93 8.16
CA ARG A 20 8.81 -20.82 7.85
C ARG A 20 9.29 -21.94 6.91
N ARG A 21 8.79 -23.18 7.06
CA ARG A 21 9.12 -24.28 6.13
C ARG A 21 8.57 -24.01 4.74
N THR A 22 7.33 -23.56 4.62
CA THR A 22 6.71 -23.17 3.35
C THR A 22 7.53 -22.12 2.63
N ARG A 23 7.95 -21.05 3.32
CA ARG A 23 8.79 -20.00 2.73
C ARG A 23 10.18 -20.49 2.32
N ARG A 24 10.81 -21.39 3.10
CA ARG A 24 12.09 -22.02 2.74
C ARG A 24 11.98 -22.91 1.49
N ALA A 25 10.82 -23.50 1.27
CA ALA A 25 10.53 -24.27 0.05
C ALA A 25 10.21 -23.39 -1.17
N GLY A 26 10.37 -22.06 -1.07
CA GLY A 26 10.11 -21.11 -2.17
C GLY A 26 8.62 -20.87 -2.42
N LYS A 27 7.77 -21.13 -1.42
CA LYS A 27 6.32 -20.93 -1.50
C LYS A 27 5.88 -19.85 -0.51
N VAL A 28 4.80 -19.14 -0.83
CA VAL A 28 4.18 -18.12 0.03
C VAL A 28 2.95 -18.77 0.70
N PRO A 29 2.86 -18.78 2.03
CA PRO A 29 1.64 -19.17 2.71
C PRO A 29 0.53 -18.16 2.43
N ALA A 30 -0.64 -18.66 2.06
CA ALA A 30 -1.82 -17.85 1.80
C ALA A 30 -3.08 -18.45 2.43
N VAL A 31 -4.06 -17.61 2.65
CA VAL A 31 -5.38 -18.00 3.16
C VAL A 31 -6.45 -17.52 2.18
N LEU A 32 -7.27 -18.44 1.73
CA LEU A 32 -8.46 -18.18 0.94
C LEU A 32 -9.67 -18.13 1.85
N TYR A 33 -10.42 -17.06 1.85
CA TYR A 33 -11.66 -16.90 2.62
C TYR A 33 -12.68 -16.08 1.84
N GLY A 34 -13.94 -16.20 2.21
CA GLY A 34 -15.06 -15.48 1.61
C GLY A 34 -16.35 -16.28 1.65
N HIS A 35 -17.47 -15.63 1.34
CA HIS A 35 -18.81 -16.21 1.23
C HIS A 35 -19.27 -17.09 2.41
N GLY A 36 -18.69 -16.92 3.60
CA GLY A 36 -19.04 -17.73 4.78
C GLY A 36 -18.48 -19.15 4.76
N GLU A 37 -17.67 -19.51 3.78
CA GLU A 37 -16.97 -20.79 3.74
C GLU A 37 -15.82 -20.83 4.74
N LYS A 38 -15.42 -22.04 5.15
CA LYS A 38 -14.27 -22.20 6.03
C LYS A 38 -13.00 -21.74 5.34
N PRO A 39 -12.14 -20.95 6.01
CA PRO A 39 -10.87 -20.53 5.43
C PRO A 39 -10.03 -21.73 4.97
N ARG A 40 -9.52 -21.65 3.74
CA ARG A 40 -8.66 -22.66 3.14
C ARG A 40 -7.23 -22.15 3.17
N HIS A 41 -6.34 -22.92 3.77
CA HIS A 41 -4.93 -22.58 3.82
C HIS A 41 -4.20 -23.21 2.63
N ILE A 42 -3.51 -22.40 1.86
CA ILE A 42 -2.80 -22.81 0.65
C ILE A 42 -1.37 -22.30 0.64
N ALA A 43 -0.55 -22.87 -0.21
CA ALA A 43 0.81 -22.43 -0.49
C ALA A 43 0.92 -22.08 -1.98
N LEU A 44 1.28 -20.84 -2.29
CA LEU A 44 1.49 -20.34 -3.64
C LEU A 44 2.96 -20.39 -4.03
N PRO A 45 3.33 -20.64 -5.30
CA PRO A 45 4.70 -20.53 -5.76
C PRO A 45 5.15 -19.07 -5.72
N ALA A 46 6.20 -18.77 -4.93
CA ALA A 46 6.61 -17.40 -4.65
C ALA A 46 7.02 -16.62 -5.91
N ARG A 47 7.68 -17.29 -6.86
CA ARG A 47 8.16 -16.65 -8.09
C ARG A 47 7.01 -16.25 -9.02
N GLU A 48 6.04 -17.15 -9.22
CA GLU A 48 4.88 -16.90 -10.07
C GLU A 48 3.99 -15.81 -9.47
N PHE A 49 3.73 -15.88 -8.16
CA PHE A 49 2.98 -14.87 -7.45
C PHE A 49 3.67 -13.50 -7.51
N ALA A 50 5.00 -13.45 -7.26
CA ALA A 50 5.76 -12.20 -7.34
C ALA A 50 5.75 -11.59 -8.75
N ALA A 51 5.85 -12.43 -9.78
CA ALA A 51 5.77 -11.97 -11.17
C ALA A 51 4.37 -11.42 -11.49
N ALA A 52 3.33 -12.10 -11.05
CA ALA A 52 1.95 -11.67 -11.26
C ALA A 52 1.66 -10.30 -10.60
N ILE A 53 2.05 -10.13 -9.33
CA ILE A 53 1.88 -8.83 -8.63
C ILE A 53 2.70 -7.72 -9.29
N ARG A 54 3.89 -8.02 -9.80
CA ARG A 54 4.73 -7.00 -10.46
C ARG A 54 4.13 -6.50 -11.76
N HIS A 55 3.45 -7.37 -12.51
CA HIS A 55 2.85 -7.04 -13.81
C HIS A 55 1.45 -6.45 -13.71
N GLY A 56 0.63 -6.92 -12.78
CA GLY A 56 -0.78 -6.54 -12.68
C GLY A 56 -1.16 -5.80 -11.41
N GLY A 57 -0.18 -5.48 -10.56
CA GLY A 57 -0.43 -4.78 -9.29
C GLY A 57 -1.16 -5.65 -8.25
N ASN A 58 -1.59 -4.99 -7.18
CA ASN A 58 -2.28 -5.66 -6.07
C ASN A 58 -3.76 -5.94 -6.36
N ASN A 59 -4.35 -5.26 -7.35
CA ASN A 59 -5.78 -5.25 -7.62
C ASN A 59 -6.17 -6.12 -8.83
N GLN A 60 -5.47 -7.24 -9.03
CA GLN A 60 -5.80 -8.18 -10.10
C GLN A 60 -6.45 -9.46 -9.57
N ILE A 61 -7.27 -10.08 -10.39
CA ILE A 61 -7.90 -11.36 -10.07
C ILE A 61 -6.96 -12.51 -10.41
N PHE A 62 -6.81 -13.43 -9.44
CA PHE A 62 -6.10 -14.69 -9.62
C PHE A 62 -7.09 -15.84 -9.77
N ASN A 63 -6.87 -16.68 -10.76
CA ASN A 63 -7.51 -17.96 -10.85
C ASN A 63 -6.57 -19.00 -10.19
N ILE A 64 -6.94 -19.40 -8.98
CA ILE A 64 -6.13 -20.31 -8.15
C ILE A 64 -6.62 -21.74 -8.37
N GLU A 65 -5.78 -22.55 -8.98
CA GLU A 65 -6.01 -23.96 -9.17
C GLU A 65 -5.35 -24.73 -8.02
N ILE A 66 -6.15 -25.31 -7.13
CA ILE A 66 -5.66 -26.08 -5.99
C ILE A 66 -5.45 -27.53 -6.44
N SER A 67 -4.38 -28.16 -5.95
CA SER A 67 -4.06 -29.56 -6.29
C SER A 67 -5.18 -30.57 -5.93
N ASP A 68 -6.18 -30.15 -5.16
CA ASP A 68 -7.39 -30.92 -4.86
C ASP A 68 -8.39 -30.96 -6.03
N GLY A 69 -8.07 -30.35 -7.17
CA GLY A 69 -8.95 -30.22 -8.34
C GLY A 69 -9.98 -29.10 -8.25
N SER A 70 -9.95 -28.27 -7.20
CA SER A 70 -10.81 -27.11 -7.07
C SER A 70 -10.12 -25.86 -7.62
N ALA A 71 -10.88 -25.02 -8.36
CA ALA A 71 -10.43 -23.73 -8.81
C ALA A 71 -11.29 -22.63 -8.15
N ALA A 72 -10.66 -21.52 -7.77
CA ALA A 72 -11.34 -20.38 -7.19
C ALA A 72 -10.76 -19.08 -7.75
N LEU A 73 -11.66 -18.13 -8.07
CA LEU A 73 -11.27 -16.76 -8.36
C LEU A 73 -11.04 -16.04 -7.04
N ALA A 74 -9.88 -15.44 -6.90
CA ALA A 74 -9.50 -14.76 -5.67
C ALA A 74 -8.83 -13.43 -5.93
N LEU A 75 -9.10 -12.48 -5.05
CA LEU A 75 -8.51 -11.16 -5.05
C LEU A 75 -7.59 -11.02 -3.82
N PRO A 76 -6.35 -10.53 -3.96
CA PRO A 76 -5.51 -10.21 -2.82
C PRO A 76 -6.16 -9.09 -1.99
N LYS A 77 -6.42 -9.35 -0.72
CA LYS A 77 -6.95 -8.35 0.23
C LYS A 77 -5.81 -7.69 1.02
N ALA A 78 -4.85 -8.52 1.45
CA ALA A 78 -3.67 -8.04 2.15
C ALA A 78 -2.45 -8.84 1.72
N ILE A 79 -1.35 -8.15 1.48
CA ILE A 79 -0.07 -8.74 1.09
C ILE A 79 0.97 -8.28 2.10
N GLN A 80 1.54 -9.24 2.84
CA GLN A 80 2.64 -8.98 3.75
C GLN A 80 3.96 -9.25 3.03
N LYS A 81 4.80 -8.23 2.95
CA LYS A 81 6.10 -8.28 2.30
C LYS A 81 7.18 -7.87 3.29
N ASP A 82 8.28 -8.62 3.34
CA ASP A 82 9.48 -8.24 4.10
C ASP A 82 10.23 -7.15 3.31
N PRO A 83 10.37 -5.92 3.85
CA PRO A 83 10.98 -4.81 3.11
C PRO A 83 12.49 -4.99 2.91
N ILE A 84 13.17 -5.77 3.77
CA ILE A 84 14.61 -5.96 3.70
C ILE A 84 14.97 -7.05 2.69
N LYS A 85 14.23 -8.17 2.71
CA LYS A 85 14.48 -9.33 1.84
C LYS A 85 13.71 -9.30 0.54
N ASP A 86 12.81 -8.35 0.40
CA ASP A 86 11.90 -8.22 -0.76
C ASP A 86 11.07 -9.49 -1.03
N THR A 87 10.78 -10.27 0.03
CA THR A 87 10.05 -11.54 -0.06
C THR A 87 8.66 -11.43 0.51
N TYR A 88 7.69 -12.09 -0.13
CA TYR A 88 6.33 -12.17 0.37
C TYR A 88 6.24 -13.14 1.56
N GLU A 89 5.71 -12.65 2.68
CA GLU A 89 5.59 -13.43 3.90
C GLU A 89 4.24 -14.12 4.04
N HIS A 90 3.17 -13.41 3.68
CA HIS A 90 1.80 -13.92 3.74
C HIS A 90 0.91 -13.20 2.73
N VAL A 91 -0.12 -13.88 2.27
CA VAL A 91 -1.14 -13.33 1.37
C VAL A 91 -2.52 -13.74 1.84
N ASP A 92 -3.37 -12.76 2.00
CA ASP A 92 -4.79 -12.95 2.28
C ASP A 92 -5.58 -12.78 0.99
N LEU A 93 -6.35 -13.80 0.63
CA LEU A 93 -7.07 -13.90 -0.62
C LEU A 93 -8.57 -13.97 -0.35
N LEU A 94 -9.31 -13.04 -0.89
CA LEU A 94 -10.76 -13.02 -0.85
C LEU A 94 -11.29 -13.78 -2.07
N VAL A 95 -12.08 -14.82 -1.85
CA VAL A 95 -12.79 -15.51 -2.93
C VAL A 95 -13.84 -14.56 -3.49
N VAL A 96 -13.86 -14.38 -4.80
CA VAL A 96 -14.79 -13.48 -5.49
C VAL A 96 -15.54 -14.21 -6.58
N ARG A 97 -16.77 -13.77 -6.85
CA ARG A 97 -17.57 -14.24 -7.98
C ARG A 97 -17.62 -13.17 -9.06
N ARG A 98 -17.78 -13.59 -10.31
CA ARG A 98 -17.92 -12.63 -11.41
C ARG A 98 -19.18 -11.78 -11.22
N GLY A 99 -19.01 -10.45 -11.34
CA GLY A 99 -20.10 -9.48 -11.14
C GLY A 99 -20.41 -9.15 -9.68
N GLU A 100 -19.57 -9.57 -8.73
CA GLU A 100 -19.71 -9.20 -7.33
C GLU A 100 -18.98 -7.88 -7.06
N LYS A 101 -19.62 -7.00 -6.31
CA LYS A 101 -18.98 -5.76 -5.85
C LYS A 101 -18.12 -6.05 -4.62
N VAL A 102 -16.88 -5.65 -4.67
CA VAL A 102 -15.92 -5.83 -3.57
C VAL A 102 -15.28 -4.49 -3.19
N THR A 103 -15.02 -4.32 -1.91
CA THR A 103 -14.28 -3.17 -1.41
C THR A 103 -12.78 -3.46 -1.51
N VAL A 104 -12.09 -2.62 -2.28
CA VAL A 104 -10.65 -2.74 -2.53
C VAL A 104 -9.94 -1.42 -2.24
N GLU A 105 -8.68 -1.52 -1.84
CA GLU A 105 -7.80 -0.38 -1.68
C GLU A 105 -6.99 -0.18 -2.96
N VAL A 106 -7.20 0.96 -3.62
CA VAL A 106 -6.53 1.28 -4.88
C VAL A 106 -5.54 2.40 -4.66
N PRO A 107 -4.31 2.28 -5.18
CA PRO A 107 -3.33 3.35 -5.08
C PRO A 107 -3.77 4.58 -5.89
N VAL A 108 -3.60 5.76 -5.30
CA VAL A 108 -3.87 7.04 -5.94
C VAL A 108 -2.57 7.60 -6.50
N ARG A 109 -2.58 7.97 -7.77
CA ARG A 109 -1.49 8.70 -8.43
C ARG A 109 -1.86 10.16 -8.55
N LEU A 110 -0.99 11.00 -8.04
CA LEU A 110 -1.11 12.44 -8.21
C LEU A 110 -0.52 12.80 -9.58
N THR A 111 -1.31 13.49 -10.41
CA THR A 111 -0.93 13.93 -11.76
C THR A 111 -0.98 15.45 -11.83
N GLY A 112 -0.14 16.04 -12.67
CA GLY A 112 -0.05 17.49 -12.81
C GLY A 112 1.04 18.13 -11.95
N GLU A 113 1.15 19.45 -12.03
CA GLU A 113 2.11 20.26 -11.28
C GLU A 113 1.35 21.21 -10.35
N ALA A 114 1.70 21.18 -9.07
CA ALA A 114 1.22 22.16 -8.10
C ALA A 114 1.85 23.53 -8.38
N ALA A 115 1.31 24.58 -7.78
CA ALA A 115 1.84 25.95 -7.93
C ALA A 115 3.33 26.02 -7.55
N ARG A 116 4.03 27.03 -8.09
CA ARG A 116 5.44 27.26 -7.74
C ARG A 116 5.58 27.52 -6.24
N ASP A 117 6.69 27.08 -5.68
CA ASP A 117 7.02 27.24 -4.25
C ASP A 117 6.05 26.46 -3.32
N THR A 118 5.49 25.35 -3.80
CA THR A 118 4.67 24.46 -3.00
C THR A 118 5.28 23.07 -2.88
N MET A 119 5.03 22.42 -1.74
CA MET A 119 5.37 21.03 -1.48
C MET A 119 4.08 20.21 -1.31
N VAL A 120 3.97 19.09 -1.99
CA VAL A 120 2.84 18.17 -1.85
C VAL A 120 3.19 17.12 -0.79
N MET A 121 2.44 17.12 0.30
CA MET A 121 2.54 16.10 1.33
C MET A 121 1.39 15.12 1.15
N THR A 122 1.72 13.86 0.86
CA THR A 122 0.72 12.79 0.71
C THR A 122 0.47 12.17 2.08
N GLU A 123 -0.76 12.24 2.57
CA GLU A 123 -1.17 11.59 3.82
C GLU A 123 -1.57 10.13 3.60
N SER A 124 -2.23 9.87 2.49
CA SER A 124 -2.66 8.52 2.14
C SER A 124 -2.39 8.20 0.67
N ASN A 125 -1.72 7.07 0.42
CA ASN A 125 -1.40 6.61 -0.92
C ASN A 125 -2.48 5.70 -1.53
N THR A 126 -3.48 5.30 -0.74
CA THR A 126 -4.55 4.37 -1.15
C THR A 126 -5.92 4.91 -0.80
N LEU A 127 -6.90 4.59 -1.63
CA LEU A 127 -8.29 4.94 -1.43
C LEU A 127 -9.16 3.68 -1.50
N SER A 128 -10.06 3.51 -0.53
CA SER A 128 -11.02 2.40 -0.53
C SER A 128 -12.17 2.72 -1.47
N ILE A 129 -12.38 1.85 -2.45
CA ILE A 129 -13.50 1.94 -3.39
C ILE A 129 -14.28 0.64 -3.43
N LEU A 130 -15.56 0.73 -3.76
CA LEU A 130 -16.43 -0.39 -4.08
C LEU A 130 -16.47 -0.53 -5.60
N ALA A 131 -16.00 -1.64 -6.13
CA ALA A 131 -15.93 -1.88 -7.57
C ALA A 131 -16.31 -3.32 -7.91
N ASP A 132 -16.73 -3.54 -9.17
CA ASP A 132 -16.93 -4.90 -9.68
C ASP A 132 -15.59 -5.66 -9.70
N ALA A 133 -15.59 -6.87 -9.16
CA ALA A 133 -14.40 -7.72 -9.11
C ALA A 133 -13.73 -7.89 -10.49
N THR A 134 -14.53 -7.88 -11.58
CA THR A 134 -14.00 -8.03 -12.94
C THR A 134 -13.44 -6.76 -13.57
N LYS A 135 -13.69 -5.58 -12.99
CA LYS A 135 -13.29 -4.26 -13.55
C LYS A 135 -12.58 -3.40 -12.51
N LEU A 136 -11.58 -3.98 -11.86
CA LEU A 136 -10.80 -3.26 -10.86
C LEU A 136 -9.79 -2.31 -11.54
N PRO A 137 -9.73 -1.04 -11.17
CA PRO A 137 -8.70 -0.13 -11.66
C PRO A 137 -7.34 -0.47 -11.00
N GLU A 138 -6.27 -0.31 -11.77
CA GLU A 138 -4.91 -0.49 -11.27
C GLU A 138 -4.48 0.69 -10.40
N HIS A 139 -4.92 1.89 -10.73
CA HIS A 139 -4.68 3.14 -10.01
C HIS A 139 -5.81 4.13 -10.25
N LEU A 140 -5.95 5.07 -9.35
CA LEU A 140 -6.82 6.22 -9.48
C LEU A 140 -5.98 7.46 -9.72
N GLU A 141 -6.51 8.44 -10.45
CA GLU A 141 -5.82 9.69 -10.74
C GLU A 141 -6.46 10.85 -9.98
N ALA A 142 -5.64 11.66 -9.34
CA ALA A 142 -6.04 12.92 -8.74
C ALA A 142 -5.16 14.04 -9.32
N SER A 143 -5.79 15.11 -9.83
CA SER A 143 -5.07 16.24 -10.41
C SER A 143 -4.58 17.20 -9.34
N LEU A 144 -3.32 17.65 -9.50
CA LEU A 144 -2.71 18.70 -8.71
C LEU A 144 -2.76 20.08 -9.42
N ASP A 145 -3.27 20.10 -10.68
CA ASP A 145 -3.19 21.28 -11.52
C ASP A 145 -3.92 22.49 -10.91
N GLY A 146 -3.18 23.57 -10.73
CA GLY A 146 -3.73 24.83 -10.25
C GLY A 146 -4.03 24.89 -8.75
N LEU A 147 -3.60 23.91 -7.97
CA LEU A 147 -3.77 23.95 -6.52
C LEU A 147 -2.74 24.91 -5.88
N GLU A 148 -3.25 25.83 -5.07
CA GLU A 148 -2.46 26.77 -4.30
C GLU A 148 -2.02 26.20 -2.94
N ALA A 149 -1.03 26.83 -2.32
CA ALA A 149 -0.60 26.48 -0.97
C ALA A 149 -1.78 26.57 0.02
N GLY A 150 -1.94 25.54 0.84
CA GLY A 150 -3.07 25.37 1.78
C GLY A 150 -4.24 24.56 1.24
N SER A 151 -4.22 24.20 -0.06
CA SER A 151 -5.26 23.34 -0.64
C SER A 151 -5.11 21.90 -0.19
N GLN A 152 -6.25 21.20 -0.05
CA GLN A 152 -6.32 19.79 0.29
C GLN A 152 -7.01 19.03 -0.83
N ILE A 153 -6.49 17.87 -1.19
CA ILE A 153 -7.12 16.94 -2.12
C ILE A 153 -7.90 15.92 -1.29
N LYS A 154 -9.20 15.90 -1.49
CA LYS A 154 -10.11 14.98 -0.82
C LYS A 154 -10.44 13.77 -1.71
N ALA A 155 -10.98 12.73 -1.11
CA ALA A 155 -11.46 11.55 -1.82
C ALA A 155 -12.53 11.86 -2.88
N SER A 156 -13.31 12.93 -2.68
CA SER A 156 -14.31 13.44 -3.65
C SER A 156 -13.71 13.99 -4.94
N ASP A 157 -12.45 14.43 -4.90
CA ASP A 157 -11.78 15.10 -6.03
C ASP A 157 -11.07 14.10 -6.96
N VAL A 158 -11.07 12.82 -6.57
CA VAL A 158 -10.45 11.74 -7.34
C VAL A 158 -11.34 11.32 -8.49
N THR A 159 -10.76 11.18 -9.68
CA THR A 159 -11.48 10.67 -10.85
C THR A 159 -11.75 9.17 -10.70
N LEU A 160 -13.03 8.82 -10.51
CA LEU A 160 -13.46 7.44 -10.41
C LEU A 160 -13.84 6.90 -11.81
N PRO A 161 -13.40 5.70 -12.20
CA PRO A 161 -13.81 5.05 -13.43
C PRO A 161 -15.27 4.56 -13.34
N GLU A 162 -15.87 4.29 -14.50
CA GLU A 162 -17.26 3.84 -14.59
C GLU A 162 -17.50 2.52 -13.82
N GLY A 163 -18.55 2.51 -13.00
CA GLY A 163 -18.95 1.35 -12.21
C GLY A 163 -18.22 1.21 -10.87
N THR A 164 -17.50 2.23 -10.44
CA THR A 164 -16.89 2.29 -9.11
C THR A 164 -17.61 3.31 -8.22
N GLU A 165 -17.75 2.98 -6.96
CA GLU A 165 -18.34 3.82 -5.94
C GLU A 165 -17.30 4.08 -4.83
N LEU A 166 -17.30 5.27 -4.25
CA LEU A 166 -16.43 5.59 -3.13
C LEU A 166 -16.90 4.79 -1.89
N ALA A 167 -16.00 4.02 -1.28
CA ALA A 167 -16.27 3.31 -0.03
C ALA A 167 -15.69 4.03 1.20
N ALA A 168 -14.79 4.99 0.98
CA ALA A 168 -14.22 5.86 2.02
C ALA A 168 -15.11 7.10 2.23
N ASP A 169 -14.88 7.81 3.32
CA ASP A 169 -15.53 9.10 3.55
C ASP A 169 -15.13 10.11 2.47
N PRO A 170 -16.09 10.88 1.89
CA PRO A 170 -15.78 11.86 0.85
C PRO A 170 -14.83 12.98 1.31
N ASP A 171 -14.80 13.26 2.62
CA ASP A 171 -13.91 14.24 3.23
C ASP A 171 -12.53 13.69 3.60
N PHE A 172 -12.25 12.43 3.27
CA PHE A 172 -10.95 11.81 3.53
C PHE A 172 -9.85 12.53 2.73
N VAL A 173 -8.82 13.04 3.44
CA VAL A 173 -7.72 13.78 2.83
C VAL A 173 -6.67 12.82 2.29
N ILE A 174 -6.34 12.97 1.01
CA ILE A 174 -5.33 12.18 0.31
C ILE A 174 -3.99 12.89 0.31
N ALA A 175 -4.00 14.19 -0.03
CA ALA A 175 -2.80 15.00 -0.06
C ALA A 175 -3.09 16.44 0.35
N ILE A 176 -2.08 17.09 0.89
CA ILE A 176 -2.09 18.49 1.29
C ILE A 176 -0.97 19.22 0.54
N VAL A 177 -1.32 20.36 -0.07
CA VAL A 177 -0.35 21.24 -0.72
C VAL A 177 0.09 22.28 0.30
N GLN A 178 1.34 22.28 0.69
CA GLN A 178 1.91 23.24 1.64
C GLN A 178 2.84 24.21 0.92
N ALA A 179 2.94 25.46 1.42
CA ALA A 179 3.96 26.36 0.95
C ALA A 179 5.35 25.82 1.31
N ASN A 180 6.26 25.84 0.33
CA ASN A 180 7.65 25.54 0.59
C ASN A 180 8.22 26.68 1.43
N GLN A 181 8.33 26.51 2.74
CA GLN A 181 9.12 27.39 3.58
C GLN A 181 10.57 27.03 3.31
N ASP A 182 11.20 27.72 2.34
CA ASP A 182 12.65 27.80 2.33
C ASP A 182 13.05 28.27 3.73
N GLN A 183 13.60 27.37 4.51
CA GLN A 183 14.36 27.72 5.69
C GLN A 183 15.58 28.51 5.17
N SER A 184 15.40 29.78 4.92
CA SER A 184 16.49 30.73 5.01
C SER A 184 16.95 30.62 6.47
N ILE A 185 17.94 29.80 6.67
CA ILE A 185 18.81 29.86 7.85
C ILE A 185 19.52 31.19 7.67
N GLU A 186 18.86 32.27 8.03
CA GLU A 186 19.58 33.50 8.39
C GLU A 186 20.46 33.10 9.56
N SER A 187 21.69 32.87 9.21
CA SER A 187 22.83 32.93 10.12
C SER A 187 22.89 34.34 10.66
N ASP A 188 22.11 34.61 11.67
CA ASP A 188 22.36 35.75 12.55
C ASP A 188 23.60 35.43 13.39
N SER A 189 24.75 35.67 12.75
CA SER A 189 26.02 35.79 13.41
C SER A 189 26.01 37.12 14.13
N THR A 190 25.40 37.20 15.27
CA THR A 190 25.68 38.28 16.20
C THR A 190 27.00 37.93 16.93
N GLU A 191 28.04 38.48 16.34
CA GLU A 191 29.33 38.75 16.94
C GLU A 191 29.12 39.57 18.20
N GLU A 192 29.38 39.02 19.34
CA GLU A 192 29.84 39.77 20.52
C GLU A 192 30.79 38.92 21.35
N ALA A 193 32.08 39.19 21.15
CA ALA A 193 33.17 38.83 22.05
C ALA A 193 33.46 40.07 22.92
N PRO A 194 34.43 40.04 23.82
CA PRO A 194 34.78 39.12 24.91
C PRO A 194 34.98 39.90 26.23
N ALA A 195 35.11 39.23 27.29
CA ALA A 195 35.80 39.54 28.54
C ALA A 195 35.07 38.95 29.73
N GLU A 196 35.60 38.22 30.61
CA GLU A 196 36.79 38.41 31.42
C GLU A 196 36.97 37.18 32.30
N THR A 197 38.13 36.68 32.30
CA THR A 197 38.63 35.75 33.34
C THR A 197 38.74 36.51 34.66
N PRO A 198 38.53 35.89 35.83
CA PRO A 198 39.67 35.51 36.62
C PRO A 198 39.59 34.12 37.27
N GLU A 199 40.67 33.41 37.16
CA GLU A 199 41.24 32.48 38.10
C GLU A 199 41.65 33.18 39.42
N PRO A 200 42.16 32.51 40.49
CA PRO A 200 41.90 31.18 41.07
C PRO A 200 41.69 31.24 42.60
N ALA A 201 41.48 30.11 43.24
CA ALA A 201 42.07 29.75 44.57
C ALA A 201 41.49 28.36 44.97
N ALA A 202 42.29 27.39 44.92
CA ALA A 202 43.07 26.66 45.95
C ALA A 202 42.40 26.56 47.32
N ALA A 203 42.33 25.34 47.75
CA ALA A 203 42.67 24.76 49.06
C ALA A 203 41.62 23.77 49.58
N GLU A 204 42.04 22.53 49.65
CA GLU A 204 42.19 21.73 50.86
C GLU A 204 40.96 21.45 51.73
N ALA A 205 40.55 20.24 51.76
CA ALA A 205 40.61 19.27 52.88
C ALA A 205 40.09 17.91 52.44
#